data_9b9522edac45dd4e9ba99851d6f0d066
#
_entry.id   9b9522edac45dd4e9ba99851d6f0d066
#
_cell.length_a   1.000
_cell.length_b   1.000
_cell.length_c   1.000
_cell.angle_alpha   90.00
_cell.angle_beta   90.00
_cell.angle_gamma   90.00
#
_symmetry.space_group_name_H-M   'P 1'
#
loop_
_entity.id
_entity.type
_entity.pdbx_description
1 polymer ?
#
loop_
_entity_poly.entity_id
_entity_poly.type
_entity_poly.pdbx_seq_one_letter_code
_entity_poly.pdbx_strand_id
1 'polypeptide(L)'
;MPHRTRVSIGEYEDLADCDLIVNSAGHIELLLGSDDRSRELKFTIPAVHTWVDRVRKAGFDGVVLNISNPCDVVTREIAKSLGLPKGRVLGTGTGLDSARLVTQIVKKTNVDPNSIQAFMFGEHGNSMFAAWSCVTVNGLSIDEMAKQDPRWDFDRPEVEQLGRHGGWVTFSWKHATEYSISTTAARMVKAILHDEKILMPASTELNGEYGQRDVYAGVPCIIGKDGVERVVEFPLTQEELDKFNDSCNAIRANIKIADSL
;
A
#
# COMPACT_ATOMS: atom_id res chain seq x y z
N MET A 1 26.15 8.24 -0.30
CA MET A 1 26.78 8.83 0.91
C MET A 1 27.09 7.70 1.87
N PRO A 2 28.22 7.72 2.57
CA PRO A 2 28.51 6.72 3.59
C PRO A 2 27.57 6.92 4.77
N HIS A 3 26.78 5.88 5.11
CA HIS A 3 25.91 5.87 6.27
C HIS A 3 26.56 5.09 7.41
N ARG A 4 26.27 5.50 8.65
CA ARG A 4 26.72 4.76 9.84
C ARG A 4 25.82 3.56 10.17
N THR A 5 25.11 3.05 9.17
CA THR A 5 24.20 1.92 9.32
C THR A 5 25.01 0.65 9.55
N ARG A 6 24.67 -0.09 10.61
CA ARG A 6 25.18 -1.44 10.84
C ARG A 6 24.17 -2.44 10.29
N VAL A 7 24.67 -3.44 9.60
CA VAL A 7 23.87 -4.56 9.09
C VAL A 7 24.42 -5.84 9.67
N SER A 8 23.56 -6.64 10.28
CA SER A 8 23.91 -7.94 10.86
C SER A 8 22.79 -8.94 10.61
N ILE A 9 23.14 -10.22 10.65
CA ILE A 9 22.15 -11.29 10.78
C ILE A 9 21.76 -11.34 12.25
N GLY A 10 20.47 -11.39 12.54
CA GLY A 10 19.92 -11.48 13.89
C GLY A 10 19.08 -12.73 14.09
N GLU A 11 18.78 -13.04 15.32
CA GLU A 11 17.83 -14.06 15.73
C GLU A 11 16.47 -13.41 16.07
N TYR A 12 15.41 -14.21 16.27
CA TYR A 12 14.10 -13.67 16.59
C TYR A 12 14.06 -12.97 17.95
N GLU A 13 14.90 -13.38 18.87
CA GLU A 13 15.07 -12.79 20.21
C GLU A 13 15.55 -11.33 20.16
N ASP A 14 16.31 -10.96 19.10
CA ASP A 14 16.79 -9.59 18.89
C ASP A 14 15.64 -8.62 18.54
N LEU A 15 14.47 -9.15 18.13
CA LEU A 15 13.31 -8.35 17.78
C LEU A 15 12.64 -7.66 18.97
N ALA A 16 12.91 -8.10 20.21
CA ALA A 16 12.40 -7.45 21.41
C ALA A 16 12.80 -5.96 21.51
N ASP A 17 13.96 -5.61 20.97
CA ASP A 17 14.51 -4.24 20.99
C ASP A 17 14.37 -3.52 19.64
N CYS A 18 13.59 -4.07 18.70
CA CYS A 18 13.39 -3.48 17.38
C CYS A 18 12.16 -2.58 17.34
N ASP A 19 12.28 -1.41 16.73
CA ASP A 19 11.15 -0.47 16.53
C ASP A 19 10.24 -0.89 15.39
N LEU A 20 10.81 -1.60 14.37
CA LEU A 20 10.09 -1.88 13.13
C LEU A 20 10.56 -3.18 12.48
N ILE A 21 9.59 -3.96 12.00
CA ILE A 21 9.80 -5.12 11.12
C ILE A 21 9.28 -4.77 9.72
N VAL A 22 10.07 -5.06 8.68
CA VAL A 22 9.59 -5.04 7.29
C VAL A 22 9.44 -6.48 6.80
N ASN A 23 8.20 -6.92 6.57
CA ASN A 23 7.91 -8.22 6.00
C ASN A 23 7.96 -8.16 4.47
N SER A 24 8.87 -8.94 3.88
CA SER A 24 9.05 -9.05 2.43
C SER A 24 9.01 -10.52 1.94
N ALA A 25 8.46 -11.43 2.75
CA ALA A 25 8.33 -12.83 2.36
C ALA A 25 7.38 -12.97 1.16
N GLY A 26 7.85 -13.59 0.07
CA GLY A 26 7.06 -13.76 -1.15
C GLY A 26 7.65 -14.84 -2.03
N HIS A 27 6.89 -15.26 -3.04
CA HIS A 27 7.33 -16.23 -4.05
C HIS A 27 6.91 -15.75 -5.44
N ILE A 28 7.63 -14.76 -5.93
CA ILE A 28 7.31 -14.01 -7.16
C ILE A 28 7.17 -14.93 -8.40
N GLU A 29 7.82 -16.07 -8.42
CA GLU A 29 7.72 -17.03 -9.52
C GLU A 29 6.31 -17.59 -9.71
N LEU A 30 5.46 -17.59 -8.66
CA LEU A 30 4.07 -18.01 -8.76
C LEU A 30 3.22 -17.05 -9.61
N LEU A 31 3.71 -15.86 -9.88
CA LEU A 31 3.06 -14.86 -10.73
C LEU A 31 3.49 -14.95 -12.20
N LEU A 32 4.45 -15.80 -12.55
CA LEU A 32 4.86 -15.96 -13.93
C LEU A 32 3.67 -16.42 -14.80
N GLY A 33 3.37 -15.65 -15.86
CA GLY A 33 2.25 -15.90 -16.77
C GLY A 33 0.85 -15.58 -16.20
N SER A 34 0.77 -14.82 -15.11
CA SER A 34 -0.50 -14.38 -14.51
C SER A 34 -0.38 -12.97 -13.95
N ASP A 35 -1.48 -12.22 -14.02
CA ASP A 35 -1.67 -10.93 -13.36
C ASP A 35 -2.45 -11.03 -12.03
N ASP A 36 -2.75 -12.25 -11.59
CA ASP A 36 -3.47 -12.54 -10.36
C ASP A 36 -2.52 -12.75 -9.18
N ARG A 37 -2.39 -11.72 -8.33
CA ARG A 37 -1.58 -11.77 -7.11
C ARG A 37 -2.09 -12.74 -6.06
N SER A 38 -3.35 -13.17 -6.13
CA SER A 38 -3.92 -14.12 -5.16
C SER A 38 -3.22 -15.49 -5.19
N ARG A 39 -2.52 -15.81 -6.28
CA ARG A 39 -1.72 -17.03 -6.40
C ARG A 39 -0.63 -17.15 -5.34
N GLU A 40 -0.09 -16.03 -4.86
CA GLU A 40 0.91 -16.04 -3.80
C GLU A 40 0.34 -16.39 -2.43
N LEU A 41 -0.99 -16.32 -2.20
CA LEU A 41 -1.61 -16.61 -0.90
C LEU A 41 -1.21 -17.99 -0.37
N LYS A 42 -1.15 -19.01 -1.23
CA LYS A 42 -0.76 -20.38 -0.87
C LYS A 42 0.66 -20.48 -0.30
N PHE A 43 1.50 -19.49 -0.58
CA PHE A 43 2.85 -19.39 -0.05
C PHE A 43 2.91 -18.37 1.11
N THR A 44 2.38 -17.18 0.91
CA THR A 44 2.56 -16.05 1.83
C THR A 44 1.81 -16.24 3.15
N ILE A 45 0.60 -16.85 3.15
CA ILE A 45 -0.13 -17.10 4.38
C ILE A 45 0.56 -18.15 5.26
N PRO A 46 0.92 -19.35 4.76
CA PRO A 46 1.74 -20.29 5.55
C PRO A 46 3.08 -19.68 5.99
N ALA A 47 3.74 -18.87 5.14
CA ALA A 47 4.98 -18.21 5.51
C ALA A 47 4.80 -17.28 6.71
N VAL A 48 3.72 -16.52 6.79
CA VAL A 48 3.39 -15.68 7.97
C VAL A 48 3.34 -16.55 9.23
N HIS A 49 2.64 -17.68 9.18
CA HIS A 49 2.48 -18.58 10.32
C HIS A 49 3.82 -19.18 10.81
N THR A 50 4.84 -19.30 9.95
CA THR A 50 6.16 -19.82 10.37
C THR A 50 6.93 -18.89 11.31
N TRP A 51 6.71 -17.59 11.23
CA TRP A 51 7.50 -16.61 11.96
C TRP A 51 6.73 -15.80 13.01
N VAL A 52 5.43 -15.61 12.81
CA VAL A 52 4.62 -14.71 13.67
C VAL A 52 4.63 -15.13 15.14
N ASP A 53 4.57 -16.42 15.43
CA ASP A 53 4.62 -16.94 16.81
C ASP A 53 5.98 -16.70 17.48
N ARG A 54 7.06 -16.74 16.69
CA ARG A 54 8.41 -16.46 17.19
C ARG A 54 8.57 -14.97 17.50
N VAL A 55 8.07 -14.09 16.64
CA VAL A 55 8.03 -12.64 16.85
C VAL A 55 7.25 -12.30 18.12
N ARG A 56 6.06 -12.90 18.29
CA ARG A 56 5.26 -12.69 19.50
C ARG A 56 5.95 -13.19 20.76
N LYS A 57 6.62 -14.35 20.71
CA LYS A 57 7.38 -14.90 21.84
C LYS A 57 8.60 -14.06 22.20
N ALA A 58 9.22 -13.41 21.22
CA ALA A 58 10.31 -12.47 21.44
C ALA A 58 9.88 -11.21 22.20
N GLY A 59 8.58 -10.92 22.26
CA GLY A 59 8.04 -9.75 22.95
C GLY A 59 8.08 -8.47 22.12
N PHE A 60 8.12 -8.60 20.78
CA PHE A 60 8.06 -7.45 19.87
C PHE A 60 6.77 -6.66 20.04
N ASP A 61 6.89 -5.35 20.24
CA ASP A 61 5.77 -4.41 20.42
C ASP A 61 5.84 -3.18 19.47
N GLY A 62 6.76 -3.23 18.49
CA GLY A 62 6.96 -2.18 17.49
C GLY A 62 5.90 -2.15 16.37
N VAL A 63 6.30 -1.65 15.21
CA VAL A 63 5.46 -1.54 14.01
C VAL A 63 5.85 -2.59 12.98
N VAL A 64 4.88 -3.21 12.30
CA VAL A 64 5.14 -4.11 11.18
C VAL A 64 4.67 -3.46 9.88
N LEU A 65 5.61 -3.27 8.95
CA LEU A 65 5.34 -2.83 7.58
C LEU A 65 5.37 -4.05 6.64
N ASN A 66 4.24 -4.38 6.05
CA ASN A 66 4.15 -5.46 5.06
C ASN A 66 4.31 -4.92 3.63
N ILE A 67 5.22 -5.52 2.87
CA ILE A 67 5.42 -5.27 1.43
C ILE A 67 5.19 -6.52 0.57
N SER A 68 4.75 -7.61 1.20
CA SER A 68 4.44 -8.89 0.52
C SER A 68 3.04 -8.88 -0.09
N ASN A 69 2.83 -9.71 -1.10
CA ASN A 69 1.56 -9.86 -1.80
C ASN A 69 0.80 -11.13 -1.39
N PRO A 70 -0.55 -11.12 -1.58
CA PRO A 70 -1.42 -9.95 -1.77
C PRO A 70 -1.40 -9.03 -0.55
N CYS A 71 -1.04 -7.77 -0.76
CA CYS A 71 -0.66 -6.85 0.31
C CYS A 71 -1.71 -6.77 1.43
N ASP A 72 -2.97 -6.54 1.09
CA ASP A 72 -4.04 -6.28 2.04
C ASP A 72 -4.37 -7.52 2.88
N VAL A 73 -4.39 -8.69 2.25
CA VAL A 73 -4.70 -9.97 2.91
C VAL A 73 -3.56 -10.40 3.84
N VAL A 74 -2.31 -10.30 3.37
CA VAL A 74 -1.12 -10.64 4.18
C VAL A 74 -0.99 -9.69 5.37
N THR A 75 -1.26 -8.39 5.18
CA THR A 75 -1.25 -7.40 6.27
C THR A 75 -2.28 -7.76 7.34
N ARG A 76 -3.51 -8.10 6.92
CA ARG A 76 -4.57 -8.57 7.84
C ARG A 76 -4.13 -9.81 8.60
N GLU A 77 -3.53 -10.79 7.93
CA GLU A 77 -3.12 -12.05 8.58
C GLU A 77 -2.02 -11.82 9.62
N ILE A 78 -1.05 -10.96 9.30
CA ILE A 78 -0.02 -10.57 10.28
C ILE A 78 -0.66 -9.88 11.49
N ALA A 79 -1.56 -8.92 11.26
CA ALA A 79 -2.22 -8.18 12.35
C ALA A 79 -3.03 -9.09 13.26
N LYS A 80 -3.86 -9.97 12.67
CA LYS A 80 -4.67 -10.97 13.37
C LYS A 80 -3.81 -11.90 14.22
N SER A 81 -2.67 -12.35 13.67
CA SER A 81 -1.81 -13.34 14.30
C SER A 81 -0.90 -12.74 15.38
N LEU A 82 -0.41 -11.50 15.21
CA LEU A 82 0.42 -10.83 16.23
C LEU A 82 -0.40 -10.24 17.38
N GLY A 83 -1.62 -9.75 17.10
CA GLY A 83 -2.46 -9.09 18.11
C GLY A 83 -1.92 -7.75 18.60
N LEU A 84 -1.10 -7.07 17.80
CA LEU A 84 -0.61 -5.72 18.10
C LEU A 84 -1.75 -4.69 18.07
N PRO A 85 -1.61 -3.53 18.74
CA PRO A 85 -2.58 -2.47 18.68
C PRO A 85 -2.94 -2.06 17.24
N LYS A 86 -4.18 -1.63 17.02
CA LYS A 86 -4.64 -1.14 15.71
C LYS A 86 -3.68 -0.08 15.16
N GLY A 87 -3.37 -0.17 13.87
CA GLY A 87 -2.45 0.72 13.17
C GLY A 87 -0.98 0.30 13.20
N ARG A 88 -0.56 -0.52 14.18
CA ARG A 88 0.83 -1.00 14.27
C ARG A 88 1.20 -2.05 13.22
N VAL A 89 0.25 -2.65 12.56
CA VAL A 89 0.48 -3.48 11.37
C VAL A 89 -0.15 -2.80 10.18
N LEU A 90 0.69 -2.42 9.21
CA LEU A 90 0.25 -1.75 7.99
C LEU A 90 0.94 -2.37 6.78
N GLY A 91 0.30 -2.27 5.63
CA GLY A 91 0.89 -2.60 4.34
C GLY A 91 1.21 -1.35 3.53
N THR A 92 2.11 -1.46 2.56
CA THR A 92 2.35 -0.37 1.61
C THR A 92 1.11 -0.01 0.79
N GLY A 93 0.15 -0.95 0.68
CA GLY A 93 -1.13 -0.73 0.02
C GLY A 93 -0.97 -0.10 -1.36
N THR A 94 -1.79 0.90 -1.63
CA THR A 94 -1.77 1.65 -2.88
C THR A 94 -0.77 2.81 -2.91
N GLY A 95 0.17 2.89 -1.96
CA GLY A 95 1.16 3.97 -1.89
C GLY A 95 2.07 4.03 -3.13
N LEU A 96 2.58 2.88 -3.57
CA LEU A 96 3.37 2.80 -4.80
C LEU A 96 2.53 3.12 -6.04
N ASP A 97 1.29 2.65 -6.08
CA ASP A 97 0.39 2.85 -7.24
C ASP A 97 -0.02 4.32 -7.37
N SER A 98 -0.19 5.01 -6.24
CA SER A 98 -0.39 6.46 -6.21
C SER A 98 0.81 7.23 -6.77
N ALA A 99 2.04 6.82 -6.43
CA ALA A 99 3.24 7.41 -7.02
C ALA A 99 3.33 7.15 -8.54
N ARG A 100 2.90 5.99 -9.00
CA ARG A 100 2.79 5.67 -10.43
C ARG A 100 1.74 6.55 -11.12
N LEU A 101 0.57 6.74 -10.52
CA LEU A 101 -0.47 7.64 -11.02
C LEU A 101 0.08 9.06 -11.18
N VAL A 102 0.72 9.61 -10.14
CA VAL A 102 1.39 10.92 -10.22
C VAL A 102 2.39 10.95 -11.38
N THR A 103 3.21 9.91 -11.56
CA THR A 103 4.17 9.83 -12.66
C THR A 103 3.49 9.90 -14.04
N GLN A 104 2.33 9.27 -14.22
CA GLN A 104 1.59 9.36 -15.49
C GLN A 104 0.99 10.74 -15.70
N ILE A 105 0.46 11.38 -14.65
CA ILE A 105 -0.01 12.77 -14.71
C ILE A 105 1.14 13.71 -15.11
N VAL A 106 2.31 13.56 -14.49
CA VAL A 106 3.52 14.34 -14.84
C VAL A 106 3.88 14.18 -16.31
N LYS A 107 3.81 12.98 -16.88
CA LYS A 107 4.09 12.76 -18.31
C LYS A 107 3.15 13.55 -19.25
N LYS A 108 1.88 13.72 -18.86
CA LYS A 108 0.89 14.48 -19.63
C LYS A 108 1.05 16.00 -19.44
N THR A 109 1.39 16.44 -18.22
CA THR A 109 1.31 17.86 -17.84
C THR A 109 2.66 18.56 -17.74
N ASN A 110 3.74 17.80 -17.56
CA ASN A 110 5.11 18.31 -17.30
C ASN A 110 5.20 19.22 -16.06
N VAL A 111 4.38 18.94 -15.03
CA VAL A 111 4.39 19.63 -13.73
C VAL A 111 5.19 18.81 -12.73
N ASP A 112 5.90 19.48 -11.80
CA ASP A 112 6.66 18.81 -10.74
C ASP A 112 5.77 17.85 -9.92
N PRO A 113 6.18 16.59 -9.71
CA PRO A 113 5.38 15.62 -8.99
C PRO A 113 5.04 16.04 -7.54
N ASN A 114 5.88 16.83 -6.89
CA ASN A 114 5.61 17.29 -5.52
C ASN A 114 4.46 18.31 -5.45
N SER A 115 4.05 18.88 -6.58
CA SER A 115 2.88 19.76 -6.67
C SER A 115 1.56 19.00 -6.82
N ILE A 116 1.60 17.71 -7.14
CA ILE A 116 0.44 16.90 -7.46
C ILE A 116 0.10 15.99 -6.29
N GLN A 117 -1.13 16.07 -5.78
CA GLN A 117 -1.71 15.12 -4.84
C GLN A 117 -2.71 14.25 -5.57
N ALA A 118 -2.40 12.97 -5.68
CA ALA A 118 -3.28 11.96 -6.29
C ALA A 118 -3.13 10.64 -5.56
N PHE A 119 -4.25 9.99 -5.29
CA PHE A 119 -4.30 8.75 -4.54
C PHE A 119 -5.03 7.65 -5.32
N MET A 120 -4.43 6.46 -5.32
CA MET A 120 -5.13 5.23 -5.66
C MET A 120 -5.75 4.65 -4.39
N PHE A 121 -6.94 4.09 -4.51
CA PHE A 121 -7.71 3.51 -3.40
C PHE A 121 -7.99 2.03 -3.61
N GLY A 122 -8.29 1.33 -2.53
CA GLY A 122 -8.79 -0.05 -2.55
C GLY A 122 -7.69 -1.10 -2.44
N GLU A 123 -7.88 -2.21 -3.12
CA GLU A 123 -6.94 -3.33 -3.17
C GLU A 123 -5.62 -2.92 -3.83
N HIS A 124 -4.49 -3.31 -3.26
CA HIS A 124 -3.26 -3.34 -4.06
C HIS A 124 -3.32 -4.50 -5.06
N GLY A 125 -4.10 -4.35 -6.10
CA GLY A 125 -4.47 -5.39 -7.06
C GLY A 125 -5.16 -4.84 -8.30
N ASN A 126 -6.00 -5.68 -8.93
CA ASN A 126 -6.65 -5.31 -10.17
C ASN A 126 -7.86 -4.39 -9.98
N SER A 127 -8.41 -4.32 -8.76
CA SER A 127 -9.61 -3.53 -8.44
C SER A 127 -9.31 -2.14 -7.87
N MET A 128 -8.02 -1.73 -7.75
CA MET A 128 -7.70 -0.36 -7.35
C MET A 128 -8.20 0.67 -8.37
N PHE A 129 -8.49 1.87 -7.90
CA PHE A 129 -8.93 2.98 -8.74
C PHE A 129 -8.34 4.31 -8.27
N ALA A 130 -8.30 5.29 -9.17
CA ALA A 130 -7.87 6.66 -8.85
C ALA A 130 -9.08 7.48 -8.37
N ALA A 131 -8.97 8.11 -7.19
CA ALA A 131 -9.96 9.06 -6.72
C ALA A 131 -9.78 10.42 -7.43
N TRP A 132 -10.25 10.51 -8.66
CA TRP A 132 -10.07 11.69 -9.52
C TRP A 132 -10.71 12.95 -8.94
N SER A 133 -11.81 12.82 -8.19
CA SER A 133 -12.44 13.92 -7.47
C SER A 133 -11.53 14.58 -6.44
N CYS A 134 -10.52 13.85 -5.96
CA CYS A 134 -9.60 14.27 -4.92
C CYS A 134 -8.22 14.67 -5.47
N VAL A 135 -8.01 14.59 -6.80
CA VAL A 135 -6.73 14.98 -7.39
C VAL A 135 -6.60 16.50 -7.39
N THR A 136 -5.51 16.98 -6.81
CA THR A 136 -5.22 18.43 -6.74
C THR A 136 -3.77 18.74 -7.12
N VAL A 137 -3.58 20.00 -7.53
CA VAL A 137 -2.26 20.60 -7.78
C VAL A 137 -2.12 21.78 -6.83
N ASN A 138 -1.35 21.60 -5.76
CA ASN A 138 -1.22 22.59 -4.67
C ASN A 138 -2.58 23.12 -4.17
N GLY A 139 -3.59 22.25 -4.07
CA GLY A 139 -4.93 22.57 -3.58
C GLY A 139 -5.94 22.99 -4.65
N LEU A 140 -5.52 23.24 -5.90
CA LEU A 140 -6.43 23.48 -7.01
C LEU A 140 -6.87 22.14 -7.63
N SER A 141 -8.16 21.93 -7.84
CA SER A 141 -8.66 20.69 -8.41
C SER A 141 -8.17 20.47 -9.84
N ILE A 142 -8.10 19.20 -10.25
CA ILE A 142 -7.71 18.85 -11.62
C ILE A 142 -8.67 19.47 -12.66
N ASP A 143 -9.95 19.61 -12.33
CA ASP A 143 -10.96 20.21 -13.21
C ASP A 143 -10.73 21.73 -13.39
N GLU A 144 -10.31 22.41 -12.34
CA GLU A 144 -9.94 23.83 -12.44
C GLU A 144 -8.61 24.02 -13.17
N MET A 145 -7.68 23.08 -13.07
CA MET A 145 -6.46 23.06 -13.88
C MET A 145 -6.78 22.89 -15.36
N ALA A 146 -7.68 21.97 -15.72
CA ALA A 146 -8.08 21.72 -17.10
C ALA A 146 -8.72 22.96 -17.79
N LYS A 147 -9.42 23.80 -17.03
CA LYS A 147 -9.97 25.07 -17.56
C LYS A 147 -8.89 26.09 -17.92
N GLN A 148 -7.73 26.00 -17.31
CA GLN A 148 -6.63 26.97 -17.46
C GLN A 148 -5.55 26.49 -18.43
N ASP A 149 -5.35 25.17 -18.53
CA ASP A 149 -4.28 24.56 -19.32
C ASP A 149 -4.76 23.24 -19.95
N PRO A 150 -4.85 23.19 -21.31
CA PRO A 150 -5.34 22.01 -22.02
C PRO A 150 -4.55 20.72 -21.75
N ARG A 151 -3.31 20.81 -21.24
CA ARG A 151 -2.51 19.63 -20.87
C ARG A 151 -3.16 18.80 -19.75
N TRP A 152 -4.11 19.37 -18.99
CA TRP A 152 -4.84 18.71 -17.93
C TRP A 152 -6.14 18.08 -18.39
N ASP A 153 -6.56 18.33 -19.64
CA ASP A 153 -7.71 17.68 -20.28
C ASP A 153 -7.26 16.40 -21.01
N PHE A 154 -6.83 15.43 -20.23
CA PHE A 154 -6.38 14.11 -20.72
C PHE A 154 -7.39 13.00 -20.37
N ASP A 155 -7.30 11.86 -21.05
CA ASP A 155 -8.08 10.67 -20.78
C ASP A 155 -7.68 10.09 -19.40
N ARG A 156 -8.50 10.34 -18.37
CA ARG A 156 -8.30 9.88 -17.00
C ARG A 156 -8.31 8.36 -16.87
N PRO A 157 -9.26 7.63 -17.48
CA PRO A 157 -9.22 6.17 -17.55
C PRO A 157 -7.91 5.61 -18.11
N GLU A 158 -7.38 6.19 -19.19
CA GLU A 158 -6.07 5.79 -19.77
C GLU A 158 -4.94 5.98 -18.75
N VAL A 159 -4.88 7.14 -18.13
CA VAL A 159 -3.83 7.49 -17.14
C VAL A 159 -3.91 6.60 -15.91
N GLU A 160 -5.10 6.31 -15.42
CA GLU A 160 -5.33 5.37 -14.32
C GLU A 160 -4.85 3.97 -14.68
N GLN A 161 -5.21 3.47 -15.86
CA GLN A 161 -4.80 2.15 -16.35
C GLN A 161 -3.28 2.04 -16.45
N LEU A 162 -2.61 3.06 -17.00
CA LEU A 162 -1.14 3.11 -17.08
C LEU A 162 -0.49 3.11 -15.69
N GLY A 163 -1.07 3.80 -14.73
CA GLY A 163 -0.63 3.77 -13.33
C GLY A 163 -0.77 2.37 -12.72
N ARG A 164 -1.93 1.74 -12.87
CA ARG A 164 -2.25 0.39 -12.38
C ARG A 164 -1.33 -0.67 -12.97
N HIS A 165 -1.09 -0.64 -14.29
CA HIS A 165 -0.28 -1.62 -15.00
C HIS A 165 1.23 -1.39 -14.89
N GLY A 166 1.70 -0.29 -14.33
CA GLY A 166 3.13 0.03 -14.25
C GLY A 166 3.98 -1.03 -13.53
N GLY A 167 3.39 -1.77 -12.59
CA GLY A 167 4.04 -2.91 -11.94
C GLY A 167 4.27 -4.07 -12.90
N TRP A 168 3.27 -4.43 -13.67
CA TRP A 168 3.34 -5.53 -14.64
C TRP A 168 4.29 -5.24 -15.79
N VAL A 169 4.37 -3.99 -16.26
CA VAL A 169 5.38 -3.58 -17.23
C VAL A 169 6.80 -3.84 -16.71
N THR A 170 7.07 -3.43 -15.46
CA THR A 170 8.37 -3.69 -14.83
C THR A 170 8.62 -5.20 -14.67
N PHE A 171 7.62 -5.94 -14.20
CA PHE A 171 7.70 -7.37 -13.97
C PHE A 171 7.94 -8.17 -15.25
N SER A 172 7.29 -7.81 -16.37
CA SER A 172 7.45 -8.50 -17.64
C SER A 172 8.88 -8.46 -18.21
N TRP A 173 9.63 -7.42 -17.87
CA TRP A 173 11.02 -7.26 -18.32
C TRP A 173 12.05 -7.77 -17.30
N LYS A 174 11.80 -7.53 -16.02
CA LYS A 174 12.78 -7.74 -14.96
C LYS A 174 12.48 -8.97 -14.09
N HIS A 175 11.29 -9.53 -14.20
CA HIS A 175 10.77 -10.61 -13.36
C HIS A 175 10.75 -10.29 -11.85
N ALA A 176 10.82 -8.99 -11.52
CA ALA A 176 10.78 -8.50 -10.14
C ALA A 176 10.43 -7.00 -10.12
N THR A 177 9.98 -6.50 -8.95
CA THR A 177 9.59 -5.10 -8.75
C THR A 177 10.21 -4.57 -7.44
N GLU A 178 11.55 -4.55 -7.33
CA GLU A 178 12.21 -4.25 -6.05
C GLU A 178 12.36 -2.74 -5.80
N TYR A 179 12.86 -1.96 -6.77
CA TYR A 179 13.30 -0.58 -6.52
C TYR A 179 12.17 0.36 -6.12
N SER A 180 11.05 0.29 -6.83
CA SER A 180 9.91 1.17 -6.53
C SER A 180 9.28 0.86 -5.19
N ILE A 181 9.11 -0.43 -4.87
CA ILE A 181 8.55 -0.83 -3.57
C ILE A 181 9.52 -0.51 -2.43
N SER A 182 10.83 -0.70 -2.62
CA SER A 182 11.84 -0.32 -1.63
C SER A 182 11.81 1.19 -1.33
N THR A 183 11.59 2.03 -2.35
CA THR A 183 11.48 3.49 -2.18
C THR A 183 10.22 3.85 -1.37
N THR A 184 9.08 3.22 -1.67
CA THR A 184 7.83 3.43 -0.94
C THR A 184 7.97 2.96 0.51
N ALA A 185 8.52 1.76 0.72
CA ALA A 185 8.78 1.22 2.05
C ALA A 185 9.73 2.12 2.84
N ALA A 186 10.85 2.55 2.26
CA ALA A 186 11.80 3.45 2.90
C ALA A 186 11.17 4.79 3.31
N ARG A 187 10.22 5.31 2.50
CA ARG A 187 9.46 6.53 2.83
C ARG A 187 8.56 6.32 4.05
N MET A 188 7.86 5.17 4.13
CA MET A 188 7.04 4.81 5.29
C MET A 188 7.89 4.55 6.53
N VAL A 189 8.98 3.78 6.40
CA VAL A 189 9.94 3.51 7.48
C VAL A 189 10.47 4.83 8.05
N LYS A 190 10.86 5.77 7.19
CA LYS A 190 11.32 7.09 7.63
C LYS A 190 10.22 7.83 8.39
N ALA A 191 9.00 7.82 7.90
CA ALA A 191 7.87 8.49 8.56
C ALA A 191 7.60 7.91 9.97
N ILE A 192 7.70 6.59 10.11
CA ILE A 192 7.53 5.89 11.39
C ILE A 192 8.68 6.25 12.35
N LEU A 193 9.93 6.04 11.94
CA LEU A 193 11.10 6.24 12.81
C LEU A 193 11.32 7.70 13.22
N HIS A 194 10.87 8.66 12.42
CA HIS A 194 10.99 10.10 12.71
C HIS A 194 9.68 10.75 13.18
N ASP A 195 8.61 9.98 13.37
CA ASP A 195 7.28 10.48 13.76
C ASP A 195 6.79 11.64 12.87
N GLU A 196 6.95 11.51 11.55
CA GLU A 196 6.71 12.63 10.61
C GLU A 196 5.24 13.02 10.44
N LYS A 197 4.29 12.17 10.85
CA LYS A 197 2.85 12.37 10.65
C LYS A 197 2.47 12.63 9.19
N ILE A 198 3.11 11.93 8.27
CA ILE A 198 2.87 12.11 6.84
C ILE A 198 1.53 11.56 6.41
N LEU A 199 0.86 12.24 5.48
CA LEU A 199 -0.30 11.73 4.77
C LEU A 199 0.14 10.95 3.54
N MET A 200 -0.09 9.64 3.52
CA MET A 200 0.12 8.81 2.34
C MET A 200 -0.78 7.56 2.39
N PRO A 201 -1.09 6.94 1.24
CA PRO A 201 -1.87 5.70 1.23
C PRO A 201 -1.12 4.54 1.88
N ALA A 202 -1.84 3.79 2.68
CA ALA A 202 -1.37 2.54 3.29
C ALA A 202 -2.53 1.55 3.38
N SER A 203 -2.23 0.25 3.36
CA SER A 203 -3.19 -0.79 3.68
C SER A 203 -3.34 -0.88 5.20
N THR A 204 -4.54 -0.63 5.68
CA THR A 204 -4.88 -0.65 7.11
C THR A 204 -6.29 -1.17 7.34
N GLU A 205 -6.58 -1.57 8.58
CA GLU A 205 -7.92 -1.99 8.98
C GLU A 205 -8.91 -0.84 8.96
N LEU A 206 -10.02 -1.05 8.24
CA LEU A 206 -11.15 -0.14 8.24
C LEU A 206 -12.18 -0.56 9.29
N ASN A 207 -12.66 0.41 10.06
CA ASN A 207 -13.62 0.22 11.13
C ASN A 207 -14.78 1.21 11.08
N GLY A 208 -15.27 1.46 9.90
CA GLY A 208 -16.38 2.37 9.60
C GLY A 208 -16.07 3.37 8.52
N GLU A 209 -14.79 3.62 8.26
CA GLU A 209 -14.34 4.54 7.22
C GLU A 209 -14.88 4.09 5.85
N TYR A 210 -15.40 5.03 5.06
CA TYR A 210 -16.09 4.78 3.79
C TYR A 210 -17.19 3.72 3.88
N GLY A 211 -17.80 3.53 5.06
CA GLY A 211 -18.79 2.49 5.33
C GLY A 211 -18.25 1.06 5.39
N GLN A 212 -16.93 0.86 5.36
CA GLN A 212 -16.27 -0.45 5.39
C GLN A 212 -15.89 -0.87 6.81
N ARG A 213 -15.93 -2.19 7.07
CA ARG A 213 -15.49 -2.80 8.34
C ARG A 213 -14.80 -4.14 8.07
N ASP A 214 -13.93 -4.55 8.97
CA ASP A 214 -13.29 -5.86 8.99
C ASP A 214 -12.56 -6.19 7.66
N VAL A 215 -11.97 -5.17 7.03
CA VAL A 215 -11.18 -5.29 5.81
C VAL A 215 -9.97 -4.39 5.87
N TYR A 216 -8.85 -4.87 5.37
CA TYR A 216 -7.65 -4.08 5.13
C TYR A 216 -7.68 -3.60 3.68
N ALA A 217 -7.51 -2.31 3.45
CA ALA A 217 -7.50 -1.71 2.11
C ALA A 217 -6.59 -0.48 2.06
N GLY A 218 -6.11 -0.16 0.87
CA GLY A 218 -5.32 1.04 0.61
C GLY A 218 -6.19 2.29 0.68
N VAL A 219 -5.92 3.15 1.66
CA VAL A 219 -6.59 4.44 1.88
C VAL A 219 -5.58 5.48 2.39
N PRO A 220 -5.84 6.80 2.21
CA PRO A 220 -4.99 7.83 2.78
C PRO A 220 -4.96 7.77 4.30
N CYS A 221 -3.74 7.73 4.87
CA CYS A 221 -3.50 7.59 6.29
C CYS A 221 -2.49 8.62 6.80
N ILE A 222 -2.64 9.07 8.03
CA ILE A 222 -1.56 9.72 8.77
C ILE A 222 -0.68 8.61 9.34
N ILE A 223 0.60 8.62 8.95
CA ILE A 223 1.61 7.64 9.37
C ILE A 223 2.65 8.34 10.24
N GLY A 224 2.80 7.86 11.47
CA GLY A 224 3.77 8.33 12.43
C GLY A 224 4.40 7.16 13.19
N LYS A 225 4.97 7.42 14.37
CA LYS A 225 5.73 6.43 15.16
C LYS A 225 4.94 5.17 15.54
N ASP A 226 3.61 5.28 15.66
CA ASP A 226 2.73 4.15 16.01
C ASP A 226 2.15 3.44 14.76
N GLY A 227 2.72 3.69 13.58
CA GLY A 227 2.22 3.18 12.30
C GLY A 227 1.12 4.06 11.73
N VAL A 228 -0.02 3.47 11.36
CA VAL A 228 -1.21 4.23 10.95
C VAL A 228 -1.93 4.76 12.19
N GLU A 229 -1.85 6.07 12.39
CA GLU A 229 -2.49 6.72 13.53
C GLU A 229 -3.94 7.11 13.24
N ARG A 230 -4.25 7.39 11.96
CA ARG A 230 -5.61 7.75 11.54
C ARG A 230 -5.78 7.55 10.03
N VAL A 231 -6.92 7.02 9.62
CA VAL A 231 -7.42 7.12 8.24
C VAL A 231 -7.96 8.54 8.02
N VAL A 232 -7.66 9.12 6.87
CA VAL A 232 -8.20 10.42 6.45
C VAL A 232 -9.21 10.17 5.35
N GLU A 233 -10.48 10.37 5.66
CA GLU A 233 -11.55 10.20 4.68
C GLU A 233 -11.62 11.40 3.73
N PHE A 234 -11.38 11.15 2.45
CA PHE A 234 -11.56 12.12 1.37
C PHE A 234 -13.02 12.07 0.88
N PRO A 235 -13.57 13.19 0.41
CA PRO A 235 -14.96 13.25 -0.07
C PRO A 235 -15.08 12.57 -1.44
N LEU A 236 -15.14 11.25 -1.47
CA LEU A 236 -15.34 10.46 -2.68
C LEU A 236 -16.73 10.71 -3.27
N THR A 237 -16.82 10.72 -4.59
CA THR A 237 -18.13 10.71 -5.29
C THR A 237 -18.83 9.37 -5.05
N GLN A 238 -20.15 9.29 -5.36
CA GLN A 238 -20.88 8.03 -5.24
C GLN A 238 -20.28 6.94 -6.15
N GLU A 239 -19.88 7.27 -7.37
CA GLU A 239 -19.22 6.34 -8.27
C GLU A 239 -17.90 5.81 -7.70
N GLU A 240 -17.10 6.67 -7.06
CA GLU A 240 -15.84 6.28 -6.41
C GLU A 240 -16.09 5.43 -5.16
N LEU A 241 -17.16 5.71 -4.40
CA LEU A 241 -17.58 4.87 -3.27
C LEU A 241 -18.02 3.49 -3.73
N ASP A 242 -18.73 3.40 -4.85
CA ASP A 242 -19.14 2.12 -5.43
C ASP A 242 -17.93 1.31 -5.89
N LYS A 243 -16.95 1.95 -6.56
CA LYS A 243 -15.66 1.32 -6.91
C LYS A 243 -14.90 0.86 -5.67
N PHE A 244 -14.93 1.64 -4.58
CA PHE A 244 -14.29 1.26 -3.33
C PHE A 244 -14.96 0.04 -2.69
N ASN A 245 -16.30 -0.02 -2.71
CA ASN A 245 -17.07 -1.18 -2.25
C ASN A 245 -16.69 -2.44 -3.03
N ASP A 246 -16.61 -2.34 -4.36
CA ASP A 246 -16.23 -3.46 -5.23
C ASP A 246 -14.81 -3.93 -4.93
N SER A 247 -13.89 -3.00 -4.72
CA SER A 247 -12.51 -3.29 -4.38
C SER A 247 -12.39 -3.98 -3.00
N CYS A 248 -13.11 -3.51 -1.98
CA CYS A 248 -13.17 -4.17 -0.69
C CYS A 248 -13.79 -5.58 -0.78
N ASN A 249 -14.76 -5.79 -1.67
CA ASN A 249 -15.34 -7.11 -1.90
C ASN A 249 -14.35 -8.06 -2.58
N ALA A 250 -13.51 -7.58 -3.49
CA ALA A 250 -12.41 -8.36 -4.07
C ALA A 250 -11.41 -8.81 -2.99
N ILE A 251 -11.03 -7.90 -2.08
CA ILE A 251 -10.17 -8.24 -0.94
C ILE A 251 -10.84 -9.29 -0.05
N ARG A 252 -12.14 -9.15 0.26
CA ARG A 252 -12.87 -10.14 1.07
C ARG A 252 -12.93 -11.52 0.42
N ALA A 253 -13.00 -11.60 -0.92
CA ALA A 253 -12.92 -12.86 -1.64
C ALA A 253 -11.55 -13.54 -1.42
N ASN A 254 -10.47 -12.76 -1.49
CA ASN A 254 -9.12 -13.24 -1.23
C ASN A 254 -8.91 -13.63 0.25
N ILE A 255 -9.53 -12.91 1.20
CA ILE A 255 -9.52 -13.26 2.62
C ILE A 255 -10.16 -14.63 2.85
N LYS A 256 -11.28 -14.94 2.19
CA LYS A 256 -11.92 -16.28 2.30
C LYS A 256 -11.01 -17.41 1.83
N ILE A 257 -10.20 -17.15 0.79
CA ILE A 257 -9.18 -18.11 0.34
C ILE A 257 -8.09 -18.27 1.42
N ALA A 258 -7.58 -17.16 1.95
CA ALA A 258 -6.56 -17.18 2.99
C ALA A 258 -7.02 -17.88 4.27
N ASP A 259 -8.26 -17.64 4.72
CA ASP A 259 -8.83 -18.27 5.92
C ASP A 259 -9.06 -19.79 5.75
N SER A 260 -8.92 -20.33 4.54
CA SER A 260 -9.01 -21.77 4.23
C SER A 260 -7.65 -22.48 4.15
N LEU A 261 -6.54 -21.73 4.21
CA LEU A 261 -5.17 -22.21 4.13
C LEU A 261 -4.58 -22.47 5.53
#